data_2114bc84577f348b663f93a6d040f71a
#
_entry.id   2114bc84577f348b663f93a6d040f71a
#
_cell.length_a   1.000
_cell.length_b   1.000
_cell.length_c   1.000
_cell.angle_alpha   90.00
_cell.angle_beta   90.00
_cell.angle_gamma   90.00
#
_symmetry.space_group_name_H-M   'P 1'
#
loop_
_entity.id
_entity.type
_entity.pdbx_description
1 polymer ?
#
loop_
_entity_poly.entity_id
_entity_poly.type
_entity_poly.pdbx_seq_one_letter_code
_entity_poly.pdbx_strand_id
1 'polypeptide(L)'
;MSKLFNQTTTLAFILFTVFINGFISINMLEKNKKYYSSLMNIIKEENKELADQLTDLRSEGMPVTVTMYQPIRGQTDSTPNILADGTRIRVHSASNYKFIAVSRNLLTRHGGWLNYGDFVFLRGTDAKDGVYQVRDTMNKRWVNRVDILESPGVKPYKLNGKLHKTDLIYKENS
;
A
#
# COMPACT_ATOMS: atom_id res chain seq x y z
N MET A 1 69.36 -25.61 -31.35
CA MET A 1 69.02 -25.35 -29.93
C MET A 1 68.31 -24.01 -29.68
N SER A 2 68.63 -22.94 -30.39
CA SER A 2 68.04 -21.61 -30.14
C SER A 2 66.52 -21.49 -30.40
N LYS A 3 65.90 -22.18 -31.37
CA LYS A 3 64.50 -22.14 -31.69
C LYS A 3 63.58 -22.84 -30.61
N LEU A 4 64.08 -23.95 -30.00
CA LEU A 4 63.35 -24.63 -28.93
C LEU A 4 63.35 -23.83 -27.63
N PHE A 5 64.45 -23.14 -27.33
CA PHE A 5 64.50 -22.27 -26.14
C PHE A 5 63.56 -21.06 -26.26
N ASN A 6 63.34 -20.52 -27.46
CA ASN A 6 62.43 -19.42 -27.70
C ASN A 6 60.97 -19.85 -27.60
N GLN A 7 60.59 -21.08 -28.00
CA GLN A 7 59.22 -21.60 -27.89
C GLN A 7 58.83 -21.91 -26.45
N THR A 8 59.68 -22.46 -25.62
CA THR A 8 59.42 -22.77 -24.22
C THR A 8 59.24 -21.47 -23.38
N THR A 9 60.05 -20.46 -23.62
CA THR A 9 59.93 -19.15 -22.94
C THR A 9 58.65 -18.44 -23.34
N THR A 10 58.26 -18.47 -24.63
CA THR A 10 57.01 -17.89 -25.11
C THR A 10 55.79 -18.58 -24.48
N LEU A 11 55.78 -19.91 -24.40
CA LEU A 11 54.71 -20.66 -23.79
C LEU A 11 54.58 -20.39 -22.28
N ALA A 12 55.71 -20.30 -21.56
CA ALA A 12 55.73 -19.94 -20.15
C ALA A 12 55.17 -18.52 -19.91
N PHE A 13 55.50 -17.58 -20.78
CA PHE A 13 54.95 -16.21 -20.70
C PHE A 13 53.42 -16.18 -20.93
N ILE A 14 52.93 -16.92 -21.91
CA ILE A 14 51.46 -17.04 -22.16
C ILE A 14 50.75 -17.64 -20.97
N LEU A 15 51.25 -18.72 -20.40
CA LEU A 15 50.67 -19.36 -19.24
C LEU A 15 50.67 -18.43 -18.02
N PHE A 16 51.72 -17.67 -17.81
CA PHE A 16 51.81 -16.70 -16.74
C PHE A 16 50.82 -15.54 -16.91
N THR A 17 50.63 -15.03 -18.12
CA THR A 17 49.64 -13.98 -18.40
C THR A 17 48.20 -14.46 -18.20
N VAL A 18 47.89 -15.70 -18.62
CA VAL A 18 46.58 -16.32 -18.39
C VAL A 18 46.30 -16.52 -16.89
N PHE A 19 47.34 -16.94 -16.15
CA PHE A 19 47.22 -17.13 -14.68
C PHE A 19 46.95 -15.79 -13.96
N ILE A 20 47.69 -14.74 -14.31
CA ILE A 20 47.50 -13.39 -13.72
C ILE A 20 46.10 -12.84 -14.05
N ASN A 21 45.68 -12.94 -15.31
CA ASN A 21 44.37 -12.45 -15.72
C ASN A 21 43.22 -13.26 -14.99
N GLY A 22 43.40 -14.55 -14.85
CA GLY A 22 42.49 -15.39 -14.07
C GLY A 22 42.39 -14.96 -12.59
N PHE A 23 43.55 -14.73 -11.96
CA PHE A 23 43.64 -14.28 -10.58
C PHE A 23 42.97 -12.90 -10.37
N ILE A 24 43.21 -11.93 -11.27
CA ILE A 24 42.58 -10.61 -11.24
C ILE A 24 41.08 -10.73 -11.40
N SER A 25 40.61 -11.57 -12.31
CA SER A 25 39.16 -11.79 -12.54
C SER A 25 38.46 -12.39 -11.33
N ILE A 26 39.09 -13.35 -10.66
CA ILE A 26 38.54 -13.96 -9.43
C ILE A 26 38.43 -12.91 -8.30
N ASN A 27 39.50 -12.12 -8.09
CA ASN A 27 39.49 -11.09 -7.07
C ASN A 27 38.43 -10.00 -7.34
N MET A 28 38.22 -9.64 -8.61
CA MET A 28 37.14 -8.72 -9.01
C MET A 28 35.75 -9.30 -8.74
N LEU A 29 35.56 -10.58 -9.04
CA LEU A 29 34.29 -11.26 -8.76
C LEU A 29 33.97 -11.32 -7.26
N GLU A 30 34.95 -11.63 -6.42
CA GLU A 30 34.78 -11.64 -4.97
C GLU A 30 34.46 -10.26 -4.41
N LYS A 31 35.18 -9.23 -4.90
CA LYS A 31 34.93 -7.83 -4.51
C LYS A 31 33.52 -7.39 -4.89
N ASN A 32 33.09 -7.71 -6.10
CA ASN A 32 31.73 -7.40 -6.57
C ASN A 32 30.67 -8.17 -5.74
N LYS A 33 30.88 -9.46 -5.47
CA LYS A 33 29.98 -10.26 -4.63
C LYS A 33 29.83 -9.64 -3.23
N LYS A 34 30.92 -9.22 -2.61
CA LYS A 34 30.91 -8.56 -1.31
C LYS A 34 30.18 -7.20 -1.36
N TYR A 35 30.38 -6.43 -2.41
CA TYR A 35 29.69 -5.15 -2.62
C TYR A 35 28.19 -5.36 -2.78
N TYR A 36 27.75 -6.28 -3.64
CA TYR A 36 26.33 -6.55 -3.83
C TYR A 36 25.67 -7.14 -2.58
N SER A 37 26.36 -7.97 -1.81
CA SER A 37 25.82 -8.49 -0.55
C SER A 37 25.61 -7.38 0.49
N SER A 38 26.54 -6.41 0.59
CA SER A 38 26.37 -5.27 1.49
C SER A 38 25.22 -4.36 1.06
N LEU A 39 25.09 -4.11 -0.24
CA LEU A 39 23.99 -3.32 -0.80
C LEU A 39 22.63 -3.98 -0.54
N MET A 40 22.53 -5.30 -0.73
CA MET A 40 21.33 -6.06 -0.44
C MET A 40 20.93 -6.01 1.05
N ASN A 41 21.92 -6.01 1.95
CA ASN A 41 21.65 -5.88 3.37
C ASN A 41 21.10 -4.49 3.72
N ILE A 42 21.66 -3.43 3.15
CA ILE A 42 21.16 -2.06 3.35
C ILE A 42 19.72 -1.95 2.86
N ILE A 43 19.43 -2.41 1.64
CA ILE A 43 18.07 -2.39 1.08
C ILE A 43 17.09 -3.19 1.98
N LYS A 44 17.52 -4.31 2.53
CA LYS A 44 16.68 -5.14 3.40
C LYS A 44 16.38 -4.43 4.73
N GLU A 45 17.34 -3.73 5.29
CA GLU A 45 17.15 -2.95 6.52
C GLU A 45 16.22 -1.74 6.30
N GLU A 46 16.43 -0.98 5.21
CA GLU A 46 15.53 0.12 4.84
C GLU A 46 14.09 -0.36 4.62
N ASN A 47 13.90 -1.48 3.92
CA ASN A 47 12.58 -2.05 3.71
C ASN A 47 11.92 -2.50 5.02
N LYS A 48 12.69 -3.02 5.98
CA LYS A 48 12.20 -3.38 7.30
C LYS A 48 11.77 -2.15 8.09
N GLU A 49 12.61 -1.13 8.13
CA GLU A 49 12.29 0.12 8.83
C GLU A 49 11.03 0.78 8.25
N LEU A 50 10.90 0.79 6.93
CA LEU A 50 9.71 1.32 6.25
C LEU A 50 8.45 0.50 6.58
N ALA A 51 8.57 -0.82 6.70
CA ALA A 51 7.47 -1.69 7.10
C ALA A 51 7.06 -1.44 8.56
N ASP A 52 8.01 -1.20 9.45
CA ASP A 52 7.76 -0.89 10.87
C ASP A 52 7.07 0.49 10.99
N GLN A 53 7.54 1.51 10.27
CA GLN A 53 6.89 2.84 10.22
C GLN A 53 5.46 2.76 9.67
N LEU A 54 5.23 1.95 8.63
CA LEU A 54 3.88 1.72 8.10
C LEU A 54 2.97 1.03 9.12
N THR A 55 3.52 0.13 9.93
CA THR A 55 2.78 -0.56 10.98
C THR A 55 2.39 0.40 12.10
N ASP A 56 3.30 1.28 12.51
CA ASP A 56 3.05 2.32 13.51
C ASP A 56 1.99 3.31 13.02
N LEU A 57 2.12 3.80 11.79
CA LEU A 57 1.11 4.69 11.18
C LEU A 57 -0.28 4.02 11.11
N ARG A 58 -0.33 2.72 10.87
CA ARG A 58 -1.60 1.96 10.90
C ARG A 58 -2.17 1.81 12.30
N SER A 59 -1.32 1.61 13.31
CA SER A 59 -1.74 1.52 14.71
C SER A 59 -2.24 2.87 15.25
N GLU A 60 -1.60 3.97 14.86
CA GLU A 60 -2.02 5.34 15.21
C GLU A 60 -3.25 5.82 14.42
N GLY A 61 -3.61 5.13 13.35
CA GLY A 61 -4.67 5.50 12.43
C GLY A 61 -4.22 6.53 11.38
N MET A 62 -4.69 6.32 10.16
CA MET A 62 -4.39 7.20 9.04
C MET A 62 -5.21 8.48 9.10
N PRO A 63 -4.59 9.67 9.08
CA PRO A 63 -5.33 10.92 9.03
C PRO A 63 -6.16 11.03 7.74
N VAL A 64 -7.44 11.35 7.89
CA VAL A 64 -8.38 11.51 6.76
C VAL A 64 -9.26 12.73 6.94
N THR A 65 -9.65 13.33 5.83
CA THR A 65 -10.79 14.26 5.80
C THR A 65 -12.08 13.44 5.70
N VAL A 66 -13.02 13.73 6.57
CA VAL A 66 -14.31 13.05 6.65
C VAL A 66 -15.41 13.98 6.14
N THR A 67 -16.15 13.53 5.16
CA THR A 67 -17.32 14.21 4.63
C THR A 67 -18.48 13.22 4.53
N MET A 68 -19.54 13.58 3.90
CA MET A 68 -20.69 12.71 3.70
C MET A 68 -21.21 12.78 2.28
N TYR A 69 -21.89 11.74 1.85
CA TYR A 69 -22.66 11.74 0.63
C TYR A 69 -24.04 11.12 0.86
N GLN A 70 -24.98 11.51 0.03
CA GLN A 70 -26.34 11.01 0.04
C GLN A 70 -26.62 10.22 -1.25
N PRO A 71 -27.35 9.12 -1.19
CA PRO A 71 -27.67 8.31 -2.37
C PRO A 71 -28.79 8.98 -3.20
N ILE A 72 -28.51 10.19 -3.70
CA ILE A 72 -29.42 11.00 -4.50
C ILE A 72 -28.79 11.39 -5.83
N ARG A 73 -29.62 11.64 -6.84
CA ARG A 73 -29.15 12.13 -8.15
C ARG A 73 -28.37 13.44 -7.96
N GLY A 74 -27.19 13.52 -8.59
CA GLY A 74 -26.30 14.66 -8.51
C GLY A 74 -25.15 14.50 -7.51
N GLN A 75 -25.22 13.57 -6.54
CA GLN A 75 -24.10 13.21 -5.68
C GLN A 75 -23.51 11.80 -6.03
N THR A 76 -24.29 10.97 -6.68
CA THR A 76 -23.93 9.64 -7.16
C THR A 76 -24.09 9.55 -8.69
N ASP A 77 -23.78 8.39 -9.24
CA ASP A 77 -24.06 8.06 -10.65
C ASP A 77 -25.57 7.86 -10.92
N SER A 78 -25.91 7.24 -12.05
CA SER A 78 -27.31 6.99 -12.45
C SER A 78 -28.03 5.99 -11.55
N THR A 79 -27.34 5.28 -10.67
CA THR A 79 -27.85 4.21 -9.78
C THR A 79 -27.59 4.51 -8.31
N PRO A 80 -28.21 5.55 -7.72
CA PRO A 80 -27.87 6.03 -6.37
C PRO A 80 -28.06 5.01 -5.27
N ASN A 81 -28.84 3.97 -5.49
CA ASN A 81 -29.10 2.88 -4.54
C ASN A 81 -28.18 1.67 -4.70
N ILE A 82 -27.15 1.75 -5.58
CA ILE A 82 -26.14 0.70 -5.77
C ILE A 82 -24.77 1.31 -5.51
N LEU A 83 -24.02 0.74 -4.55
CA LEU A 83 -22.67 1.16 -4.21
C LEU A 83 -21.64 0.57 -5.18
N ALA A 84 -20.40 1.04 -5.14
CA ALA A 84 -19.35 0.63 -6.07
C ALA A 84 -18.99 -0.88 -5.99
N ASP A 85 -19.27 -1.55 -4.88
CA ASP A 85 -19.11 -2.99 -4.71
C ASP A 85 -20.37 -3.81 -5.14
N GLY A 86 -21.41 -3.15 -5.66
CA GLY A 86 -22.68 -3.77 -6.05
C GLY A 86 -23.72 -3.89 -4.94
N THR A 87 -23.40 -3.46 -3.72
CA THR A 87 -24.36 -3.50 -2.59
C THR A 87 -25.56 -2.60 -2.86
N ARG A 88 -26.77 -3.14 -2.69
CA ARG A 88 -28.01 -2.37 -2.77
C ARG A 88 -28.41 -1.83 -1.40
N ILE A 89 -28.81 -0.57 -1.36
CA ILE A 89 -29.24 0.11 -0.13
C ILE A 89 -30.65 0.67 -0.27
N ARG A 90 -31.29 0.91 0.89
CA ARG A 90 -32.53 1.67 0.98
C ARG A 90 -32.18 3.13 1.22
N VAL A 91 -32.48 3.99 0.23
CA VAL A 91 -32.08 5.40 0.20
C VAL A 91 -32.47 6.17 1.48
N HIS A 92 -33.74 6.03 1.93
CA HIS A 92 -34.25 6.77 3.09
C HIS A 92 -33.69 6.32 4.43
N SER A 93 -33.07 5.15 4.52
CA SER A 93 -32.41 4.62 5.72
C SER A 93 -30.93 4.39 5.54
N ALA A 94 -30.30 5.15 4.64
CA ALA A 94 -28.91 4.97 4.26
C ALA A 94 -27.94 5.12 5.44
N SER A 95 -28.17 6.05 6.34
CA SER A 95 -27.34 6.26 7.55
C SER A 95 -27.25 5.05 8.47
N ASN A 96 -28.27 4.15 8.44
CA ASN A 96 -28.30 2.98 9.32
C ASN A 96 -27.30 1.89 8.93
N TYR A 97 -26.82 1.88 7.68
CA TYR A 97 -25.89 0.86 7.20
C TYR A 97 -24.46 1.04 7.74
N LYS A 98 -24.10 2.24 8.21
CA LYS A 98 -22.72 2.53 8.61
C LYS A 98 -21.69 2.21 7.52
N PHE A 99 -22.00 2.55 6.28
CA PHE A 99 -21.12 2.38 5.13
C PHE A 99 -20.34 3.66 4.83
N ILE A 100 -19.13 3.48 4.27
CA ILE A 100 -18.31 4.59 3.78
C ILE A 100 -17.81 4.35 2.36
N ALA A 101 -17.68 5.45 1.63
CA ALA A 101 -16.87 5.55 0.43
C ALA A 101 -15.47 6.02 0.81
N VAL A 102 -14.43 5.40 0.23
CA VAL A 102 -13.05 5.79 0.48
C VAL A 102 -12.39 6.32 -0.78
N SER A 103 -11.46 7.27 -0.63
CA SER A 103 -10.64 7.73 -1.76
C SER A 103 -9.79 6.57 -2.29
N ARG A 104 -9.56 6.58 -3.62
CA ARG A 104 -8.95 5.44 -4.33
C ARG A 104 -7.59 5.03 -3.81
N ASN A 105 -6.77 6.00 -3.39
CA ASN A 105 -5.45 5.74 -2.82
C ASN A 105 -5.46 4.91 -1.53
N LEU A 106 -6.61 4.78 -0.86
CA LEU A 106 -6.77 3.92 0.32
C LEU A 106 -7.07 2.46 -0.04
N LEU A 107 -7.50 2.18 -1.28
CA LEU A 107 -7.82 0.83 -1.73
C LEU A 107 -6.59 0.06 -2.20
N THR A 108 -6.49 -1.23 -1.85
CA THR A 108 -5.36 -2.11 -2.20
C THR A 108 -5.10 -2.17 -3.70
N ARG A 109 -6.14 -2.16 -4.53
CA ARG A 109 -6.05 -2.11 -5.99
C ARG A 109 -5.36 -0.85 -6.54
N HIS A 110 -5.12 0.17 -5.70
CA HIS A 110 -4.46 1.41 -6.04
C HIS A 110 -3.26 1.70 -5.12
N GLY A 111 -2.70 0.67 -4.47
CA GLY A 111 -1.54 0.77 -3.58
C GLY A 111 -1.87 1.12 -2.13
N GLY A 112 -3.14 1.18 -1.76
CA GLY A 112 -3.60 1.37 -0.38
C GLY A 112 -3.64 0.08 0.43
N TRP A 113 -4.46 0.05 1.47
CA TRP A 113 -4.52 -1.02 2.47
C TRP A 113 -5.93 -1.52 2.79
N LEU A 114 -6.97 -0.94 2.17
CA LEU A 114 -8.38 -1.29 2.35
C LEU A 114 -8.93 -2.05 1.16
N ASN A 115 -9.88 -2.94 1.43
CA ASN A 115 -10.70 -3.62 0.43
C ASN A 115 -12.18 -3.32 0.68
N TYR A 116 -13.01 -3.51 -0.34
CA TYR A 116 -14.45 -3.54 -0.11
C TYR A 116 -14.81 -4.67 0.86
N GLY A 117 -15.69 -4.38 1.79
CA GLY A 117 -16.07 -5.27 2.86
C GLY A 117 -15.25 -5.12 4.15
N ASP A 118 -14.08 -4.51 4.11
CA ASP A 118 -13.28 -4.26 5.32
C ASP A 118 -14.04 -3.37 6.30
N PHE A 119 -13.92 -3.68 7.59
CA PHE A 119 -14.36 -2.82 8.66
C PHE A 119 -13.23 -1.88 9.08
N VAL A 120 -13.59 -0.63 9.32
CA VAL A 120 -12.68 0.42 9.78
C VAL A 120 -13.29 1.15 10.96
N PHE A 121 -12.44 1.59 11.87
CA PHE A 121 -12.83 2.45 12.97
C PHE A 121 -12.42 3.88 12.66
N LEU A 122 -13.38 4.79 12.64
CA LEU A 122 -13.16 6.22 12.48
C LEU A 122 -13.12 6.86 13.86
N ARG A 123 -12.10 7.67 14.17
CA ARG A 123 -11.89 8.35 15.45
C ARG A 123 -11.54 9.82 15.26
N GLY A 124 -11.80 10.62 16.29
CA GLY A 124 -11.39 12.01 16.38
C GLY A 124 -12.24 12.97 15.58
N THR A 125 -13.44 12.54 15.20
CA THR A 125 -14.47 13.38 14.58
C THR A 125 -15.50 13.86 15.59
N ASP A 126 -15.43 13.38 16.83
CA ASP A 126 -16.40 13.58 17.93
C ASP A 126 -17.81 13.08 17.60
N ALA A 127 -18.45 13.64 16.57
CA ALA A 127 -19.83 13.33 16.23
C ALA A 127 -20.03 12.09 15.35
N LYS A 128 -18.99 11.62 14.66
CA LYS A 128 -19.06 10.52 13.67
C LYS A 128 -18.08 9.39 13.97
N ASP A 129 -17.55 9.34 15.18
CA ASP A 129 -16.71 8.24 15.61
C ASP A 129 -17.51 6.92 15.62
N GLY A 130 -16.86 5.85 15.20
CA GLY A 130 -17.50 4.53 15.16
C GLY A 130 -16.95 3.60 14.10
N VAL A 131 -17.53 2.40 14.07
CA VAL A 131 -17.17 1.38 13.08
C VAL A 131 -18.00 1.57 11.82
N TYR A 132 -17.31 1.51 10.68
CA TYR A 132 -17.91 1.62 9.35
C TYR A 132 -17.42 0.49 8.46
N GLN A 133 -18.19 0.14 7.45
CA GLN A 133 -17.77 -0.82 6.43
C GLN A 133 -17.49 -0.13 5.11
N VAL A 134 -16.34 -0.47 4.49
CA VAL A 134 -15.96 0.06 3.18
C VAL A 134 -16.80 -0.62 2.10
N ARG A 135 -17.69 0.14 1.44
CA ARG A 135 -18.61 -0.38 0.41
C ARG A 135 -18.60 0.44 -0.87
N ASP A 136 -17.97 1.60 -0.83
CA ASP A 136 -18.00 2.53 -1.96
C ASP A 136 -16.64 3.20 -2.19
N THR A 137 -16.48 3.87 -3.33
CA THR A 137 -15.25 4.58 -3.69
C THR A 137 -15.54 5.97 -4.21
N MET A 138 -14.68 6.88 -3.85
CA MET A 138 -14.76 8.27 -4.26
C MET A 138 -14.14 8.53 -5.64
N ASN A 139 -14.45 9.70 -6.21
CA ASN A 139 -13.81 10.18 -7.43
C ASN A 139 -12.28 10.25 -7.24
N LYS A 140 -11.52 9.93 -8.31
CA LYS A 140 -10.04 9.87 -8.33
C LYS A 140 -9.31 11.15 -7.87
N ARG A 141 -9.99 12.31 -7.90
CA ARG A 141 -9.42 13.59 -7.46
C ARG A 141 -9.23 13.69 -5.94
N TRP A 142 -9.89 12.83 -5.17
CA TRP A 142 -9.83 12.85 -3.72
C TRP A 142 -8.74 11.93 -3.20
N VAL A 143 -8.00 12.41 -2.22
CA VAL A 143 -6.87 11.71 -1.58
C VAL A 143 -7.06 11.79 -0.07
N ASN A 144 -6.80 10.68 0.65
CA ASN A 144 -6.91 10.57 2.11
C ASN A 144 -8.24 11.12 2.64
N ARG A 145 -9.32 10.73 2.00
CA ARG A 145 -10.66 11.20 2.32
C ARG A 145 -11.64 10.03 2.38
N VAL A 146 -12.60 10.18 3.26
CA VAL A 146 -13.75 9.26 3.38
C VAL A 146 -15.05 10.04 3.35
N ASP A 147 -16.07 9.47 2.73
CA ASP A 147 -17.43 9.98 2.72
C ASP A 147 -18.36 8.99 3.43
N ILE A 148 -18.99 9.42 4.51
CA ILE A 148 -19.97 8.61 5.22
C ILE A 148 -21.27 8.62 4.43
N LEU A 149 -21.86 7.44 4.22
CA LEU A 149 -23.16 7.30 3.61
C LEU A 149 -24.24 7.78 4.57
N GLU A 150 -24.99 8.80 4.17
CA GLU A 150 -26.06 9.39 4.98
C GLU A 150 -27.41 9.37 4.26
N SER A 151 -28.48 9.32 5.03
CA SER A 151 -29.83 9.46 4.50
C SER A 151 -30.08 10.86 3.94
N PRO A 152 -30.96 11.01 2.95
CA PRO A 152 -31.38 12.34 2.46
C PRO A 152 -31.86 13.24 3.60
N GLY A 153 -31.50 14.52 3.56
CA GLY A 153 -31.87 15.51 4.57
C GLY A 153 -30.84 15.72 5.69
N VAL A 154 -29.82 14.86 5.81
CA VAL A 154 -28.70 15.12 6.73
C VAL A 154 -27.90 16.32 6.22
N LYS A 155 -27.62 17.29 7.10
CA LYS A 155 -26.84 18.48 6.75
C LYS A 155 -25.40 18.10 6.41
N PRO A 156 -24.83 18.65 5.32
CA PRO A 156 -23.44 18.41 4.97
C PRO A 156 -22.47 18.82 6.08
N TYR A 157 -21.42 18.02 6.26
CA TYR A 157 -20.33 18.30 7.20
C TYR A 157 -18.97 17.99 6.58
N LYS A 158 -17.94 18.59 7.16
CA LYS A 158 -16.54 18.30 6.89
C LYS A 158 -15.78 18.28 8.20
N LEU A 159 -15.19 17.13 8.52
CA LEU A 159 -14.47 16.88 9.76
C LEU A 159 -13.08 16.36 9.44
N ASN A 160 -12.21 16.35 10.44
CA ASN A 160 -10.95 15.63 10.38
C ASN A 160 -11.05 14.43 11.33
N GLY A 161 -10.43 13.33 10.94
CA GLY A 161 -10.41 12.11 11.74
C GLY A 161 -9.23 11.25 11.41
N LYS A 162 -9.13 10.14 12.10
CA LYS A 162 -8.16 9.07 11.85
C LYS A 162 -8.90 7.77 11.52
N LEU A 163 -8.45 7.09 10.49
CA LEU A 163 -9.03 5.83 10.04
C LEU A 163 -8.11 4.68 10.45
N HIS A 164 -8.67 3.70 11.14
CA HIS A 164 -7.98 2.47 11.55
C HIS A 164 -8.65 1.28 10.87
N LYS A 165 -7.87 0.34 10.34
CA LYS A 165 -8.42 -0.96 9.96
C LYS A 165 -8.69 -1.73 11.24
N THR A 166 -9.88 -2.25 11.40
CA THR A 166 -10.19 -3.11 12.52
C THR A 166 -10.27 -4.55 12.02
N ASP A 167 -9.47 -5.41 12.63
CA ASP A 167 -9.58 -6.86 12.50
C ASP A 167 -10.65 -7.44 13.45
N LEU A 168 -11.49 -6.56 14.00
CA LEU A 168 -12.66 -6.98 14.76
C LEU A 168 -13.56 -7.78 13.80
N ILE A 169 -13.28 -9.06 13.75
CA ILE A 169 -14.24 -10.04 13.26
C ILE A 169 -15.44 -9.85 14.18
N TYR A 170 -16.52 -9.28 13.66
CA TYR A 170 -17.82 -9.45 14.28
C TYR A 170 -18.06 -10.95 14.36
N LYS A 171 -17.72 -11.56 15.50
CA LYS A 171 -18.37 -12.77 15.91
C LYS A 171 -19.79 -12.36 16.18
N GLU A 172 -20.64 -12.41 15.15
CA GLU A 172 -22.06 -12.53 15.35
C GLU A 172 -22.25 -13.70 16.30
N ASN A 173 -22.80 -13.39 17.46
CA ASN A 173 -23.26 -14.39 18.41
C ASN A 173 -24.26 -15.29 17.67
N SER A 174 -23.82 -16.47 17.32
CA SER A 174 -24.66 -17.61 16.96
C SER A 174 -25.31 -18.18 18.23
#